data_f2ef2e57d113f7549a658c4f15a161a8
#
_entry.id   f2ef2e57d113f7549a658c4f15a161a8
#
_cell.length_a   1.000
_cell.length_b   1.000
_cell.length_c   1.000
_cell.angle_alpha   90.00
_cell.angle_beta   90.00
_cell.angle_gamma   90.00
#
_symmetry.space_group_name_H-M   'P 1'
#
loop_
_entity.id
_entity.type
_entity.pdbx_description
1 polymer ?
#
loop_
_entity_poly.entity_id
_entity_poly.type
_entity_poly.pdbx_seq_one_letter_code
_entity_poly.pdbx_strand_id
1 'polypeptide(L)'
;MKKIIQFSQILLITFFLSSCKSSINKESPINNFEDNIFENTNLEKKRVEIKFSCGDDGISEYLDAGWIILREDSEEKICTWKSIPATKNCDMEKDKGCKITKPDKIGEEKTYLLEK
;
A
#
# COMPACT_ATOMS: atom_id res chain seq x y z
N MET A 1 -44.36 3.27 31.26
CA MET A 1 -44.08 4.71 31.33
C MET A 1 -42.62 4.93 30.89
N LYS A 2 -42.40 5.23 29.62
CA LYS A 2 -42.13 6.54 29.04
C LYS A 2 -40.93 7.27 29.65
N LYS A 3 -39.87 7.35 28.90
CA LYS A 3 -39.27 8.64 28.60
C LYS A 3 -38.34 8.53 27.38
N ILE A 4 -38.79 9.07 26.30
CA ILE A 4 -38.10 9.44 25.08
C ILE A 4 -37.22 10.61 25.44
N ILE A 5 -35.92 10.52 25.20
CA ILE A 5 -35.04 11.69 25.17
C ILE A 5 -34.44 11.78 23.77
N GLN A 6 -35.06 12.67 22.98
CA GLN A 6 -34.46 13.18 21.76
C GLN A 6 -33.29 14.09 22.13
N PHE A 7 -32.11 13.75 21.66
CA PHE A 7 -31.03 14.73 21.53
C PHE A 7 -30.77 14.97 20.05
N SER A 8 -31.41 16.04 19.59
CA SER A 8 -31.06 16.72 18.37
C SER A 8 -29.76 17.48 18.61
N GLN A 9 -28.67 17.03 18.03
CA GLN A 9 -27.47 17.85 17.94
C GLN A 9 -27.23 18.19 16.47
N ILE A 10 -27.60 19.41 16.17
CA ILE A 10 -27.28 20.13 14.94
C ILE A 10 -25.78 20.42 14.98
N LEU A 11 -24.99 19.70 14.18
CA LEU A 11 -23.58 19.99 13.98
C LEU A 11 -23.45 20.98 12.82
N LEU A 12 -23.29 22.25 13.15
CA LEU A 12 -22.93 23.33 12.23
C LEU A 12 -21.50 23.08 11.72
N ILE A 13 -21.38 22.61 10.49
CA ILE A 13 -20.11 22.56 9.79
C ILE A 13 -19.88 23.92 9.14
N THR A 14 -19.07 24.74 9.74
CA THR A 14 -18.58 25.99 9.15
C THR A 14 -17.49 25.66 8.13
N PHE A 15 -17.83 25.82 6.87
CA PHE A 15 -16.89 25.82 5.75
C PHE A 15 -16.01 27.07 5.83
N PHE A 16 -14.76 26.92 6.18
CA PHE A 16 -13.75 27.95 5.94
C PHE A 16 -13.22 27.80 4.51
N LEU A 17 -13.76 28.59 3.61
CA LEU A 17 -13.16 28.86 2.31
C LEU A 17 -12.03 29.86 2.52
N SER A 18 -10.81 29.37 2.62
CA SER A 18 -9.61 30.19 2.59
C SER A 18 -9.23 30.43 1.14
N SER A 19 -9.65 31.56 0.62
CA SER A 19 -9.29 32.04 -0.72
C SER A 19 -7.93 32.70 -0.65
N CYS A 20 -6.88 32.00 -1.08
CA CYS A 20 -5.58 32.62 -1.34
C CYS A 20 -5.60 33.28 -2.72
N LYS A 21 -5.80 34.60 -2.74
CA LYS A 21 -5.54 35.47 -3.90
C LYS A 21 -4.04 35.69 -4.01
N SER A 22 -3.46 35.11 -5.05
CA SER A 22 -2.12 35.43 -5.52
C SER A 22 -2.16 36.77 -6.23
N SER A 23 -1.44 37.74 -5.74
CA SER A 23 -1.25 39.03 -6.36
C SER A 23 0.10 39.09 -7.04
N ILE A 24 0.08 39.14 -8.36
CA ILE A 24 1.23 39.39 -9.24
C ILE A 24 1.42 40.89 -9.33
N ASN A 25 2.65 41.36 -9.19
CA ASN A 25 3.34 42.49 -9.81
C ASN A 25 4.61 42.83 -9.03
N LYS A 26 5.78 43.02 -9.61
CA LYS A 26 6.23 43.84 -10.72
C LYS A 26 7.71 43.54 -11.02
N GLU A 27 8.00 43.52 -12.31
CA GLU A 27 9.22 43.96 -13.03
C GLU A 27 10.42 44.50 -12.26
N SER A 28 11.57 43.84 -12.51
CA SER A 28 12.89 44.28 -13.01
C SER A 28 13.73 45.27 -12.21
N PRO A 29 15.09 45.29 -12.29
CA PRO A 29 15.92 44.92 -13.45
C PRO A 29 17.17 44.06 -13.16
N ILE A 30 17.61 43.41 -14.22
CA ILE A 30 18.92 42.96 -14.61
C ILE A 30 20.08 43.40 -13.70
N ASN A 31 20.76 42.41 -13.12
CA ASN A 31 22.22 42.48 -12.94
C ASN A 31 22.79 41.07 -13.07
N ASN A 32 23.65 40.95 -14.05
CA ASN A 32 24.58 39.87 -14.28
C ASN A 32 25.29 39.48 -12.98
N PHE A 33 25.24 38.25 -12.62
CA PHE A 33 26.32 37.62 -11.88
C PHE A 33 26.33 36.11 -12.14
N GLU A 34 27.31 35.70 -12.91
CA GLU A 34 28.11 34.49 -12.88
C GLU A 34 27.39 33.15 -12.55
N ASP A 35 27.41 32.33 -13.62
CA ASP A 35 27.72 30.91 -13.61
C ASP A 35 27.80 30.24 -12.22
N ASN A 36 26.67 29.81 -11.73
CA ASN A 36 26.66 28.59 -10.98
C ASN A 36 25.99 27.56 -11.87
N ILE A 37 26.82 26.80 -12.54
CA ILE A 37 26.49 25.49 -13.07
C ILE A 37 25.96 24.69 -11.88
N PHE A 38 24.68 24.81 -11.60
CA PHE A 38 23.94 23.76 -10.93
C PHE A 38 23.92 22.63 -11.94
N GLU A 39 24.97 21.83 -11.86
CA GLU A 39 24.97 20.49 -12.39
C GLU A 39 23.74 19.80 -11.81
N ASN A 40 22.66 19.90 -12.56
CA ASN A 40 21.43 19.21 -12.31
C ASN A 40 21.74 17.72 -12.57
N THR A 41 22.49 17.13 -11.64
CA THR A 41 22.58 15.69 -11.53
C THR A 41 21.18 15.23 -11.17
N ASN A 42 20.37 15.07 -12.20
CA ASN A 42 19.14 14.34 -12.17
C ASN A 42 19.52 12.89 -11.79
N LEU A 43 19.80 12.68 -10.53
CA LEU A 43 19.94 11.35 -9.94
C LEU A 43 18.57 10.72 -10.12
N GLU A 44 18.42 10.00 -11.22
CA GLU A 44 17.22 9.26 -11.57
C GLU A 44 16.99 8.22 -10.45
N LYS A 45 16.19 8.62 -9.46
CA LYS A 45 15.85 7.76 -8.33
C LYS A 45 15.14 6.53 -8.85
N LYS A 46 15.79 5.40 -8.69
CA LYS A 46 15.25 4.12 -9.10
C LYS A 46 14.25 3.64 -8.06
N ARG A 47 13.02 3.32 -8.49
CA ARG A 47 11.98 2.72 -7.64
C ARG A 47 11.62 1.34 -8.10
N VAL A 48 11.34 0.45 -7.15
CA VAL A 48 10.92 -0.92 -7.41
C VAL A 48 9.87 -1.32 -6.38
N GLU A 49 8.88 -2.07 -6.84
CA GLU A 49 7.92 -2.74 -5.95
C GLU A 49 8.25 -4.23 -5.92
N ILE A 50 8.37 -4.78 -4.72
CA ILE A 50 8.66 -6.19 -4.48
C ILE A 50 7.64 -6.78 -3.52
N LYS A 51 7.39 -8.09 -3.66
CA LYS A 51 6.42 -8.81 -2.84
C LYS A 51 7.04 -10.08 -2.28
N PHE A 52 6.77 -10.31 -1.02
CA PHE A 52 7.11 -11.54 -0.31
C PHE A 52 5.84 -12.16 0.26
N SER A 53 5.71 -13.48 0.18
CA SER A 53 4.48 -14.17 0.58
C SER A 53 4.81 -15.36 1.47
N CYS A 54 3.89 -15.66 2.39
CA CYS A 54 3.87 -16.94 3.10
C CYS A 54 5.12 -17.25 3.92
N GLY A 55 5.75 -16.22 4.47
CA GLY A 55 6.92 -16.35 5.32
C GLY A 55 8.26 -16.18 4.58
N ASP A 56 8.23 -15.93 3.26
CA ASP A 56 9.43 -15.45 2.57
C ASP A 56 9.75 -14.04 3.08
N ASP A 57 11.02 -13.79 3.35
CA ASP A 57 11.52 -12.49 3.80
C ASP A 57 12.90 -12.24 3.22
N GLY A 58 12.92 -11.65 2.04
CA GLY A 58 14.16 -11.27 1.33
C GLY A 58 14.44 -9.77 1.38
N ILE A 59 13.70 -9.00 2.19
CA ILE A 59 13.86 -7.53 2.25
C ILE A 59 15.26 -7.11 2.71
N SER A 60 15.90 -7.89 3.58
CA SER A 60 17.24 -7.62 4.09
C SER A 60 18.28 -7.48 2.98
N GLU A 61 18.21 -8.29 1.93
CA GLU A 61 19.12 -8.22 0.79
C GLU A 61 19.04 -6.88 0.06
N TYR A 62 17.84 -6.32 -0.05
CA TYR A 62 17.62 -5.00 -0.66
C TYR A 62 18.15 -3.87 0.24
N LEU A 63 17.92 -3.96 1.56
CA LEU A 63 18.42 -2.98 2.51
C LEU A 63 19.95 -2.97 2.55
N ASP A 64 20.60 -4.13 2.54
CA ASP A 64 22.05 -4.29 2.48
C ASP A 64 22.63 -3.75 1.16
N ALA A 65 21.86 -3.84 0.07
CA ALA A 65 22.20 -3.26 -1.22
C ALA A 65 21.96 -1.72 -1.29
N GLY A 66 21.51 -1.09 -0.20
CA GLY A 66 21.33 0.36 -0.08
C GLY A 66 19.96 0.86 -0.56
N TRP A 67 18.95 -0.01 -0.66
CA TRP A 67 17.57 0.41 -0.92
C TRP A 67 16.92 0.90 0.37
N ILE A 68 16.03 1.87 0.25
CA ILE A 68 15.22 2.41 1.33
C ILE A 68 13.75 2.05 1.12
N ILE A 69 13.06 1.67 2.19
CA ILE A 69 11.63 1.39 2.15
C ILE A 69 10.87 2.72 2.17
N LEU A 70 10.10 2.97 1.12
CA LEU A 70 9.18 4.12 1.05
C LEU A 70 7.80 3.76 1.60
N ARG A 71 7.35 2.53 1.36
CA ARG A 71 6.05 2.04 1.79
C ARG A 71 6.09 0.54 2.03
N GLU A 72 5.37 0.09 3.04
CA GLU A 72 5.10 -1.31 3.35
C GLU A 72 3.59 -1.50 3.49
N ASP A 73 3.06 -2.47 2.77
CA ASP A 73 1.67 -2.91 2.86
C ASP A 73 1.65 -4.41 3.18
N SER A 74 0.67 -4.87 3.93
CA SER A 74 0.46 -6.28 4.25
C SER A 74 -0.98 -6.68 4.02
N GLU A 75 -1.18 -7.84 3.39
CA GLU A 75 -2.50 -8.41 3.17
C GLU A 75 -2.50 -9.92 3.44
N GLU A 76 -3.66 -10.44 3.82
CA GLU A 76 -3.83 -11.87 4.05
C GLU A 76 -3.79 -12.64 2.73
N LYS A 77 -3.07 -13.75 2.70
CA LYS A 77 -2.91 -14.62 1.53
C LYS A 77 -3.03 -16.09 1.89
N ILE A 78 -3.70 -16.84 1.02
CA ILE A 78 -3.75 -18.30 1.14
C ILE A 78 -2.43 -18.86 0.62
N CYS A 79 -1.66 -19.49 1.52
CA CYS A 79 -0.35 -20.03 1.21
C CYS A 79 -0.40 -21.47 0.69
N THR A 80 -1.29 -22.26 1.25
CA THR A 80 -1.47 -23.64 0.77
C THR A 80 -2.95 -24.02 0.72
N TRP A 81 -3.24 -24.94 -0.18
CA TRP A 81 -4.57 -25.53 -0.37
C TRP A 81 -4.53 -27.00 -0.06
N LYS A 82 -5.61 -27.56 0.51
CA LYS A 82 -5.78 -29.00 0.69
C LYS A 82 -7.06 -29.49 0.06
N SER A 83 -6.99 -30.72 -0.45
CA SER A 83 -8.16 -31.44 -0.93
C SER A 83 -8.69 -32.35 0.18
N ILE A 84 -9.98 -32.29 0.37
CA ILE A 84 -10.71 -33.16 1.31
C ILE A 84 -11.85 -33.86 0.59
N PRO A 85 -12.30 -35.04 1.08
CA PRO A 85 -13.45 -35.71 0.51
C PRO A 85 -14.72 -34.87 0.68
N ALA A 86 -15.52 -34.76 -0.36
CA ALA A 86 -16.78 -34.00 -0.36
C ALA A 86 -17.82 -34.62 0.58
N THR A 87 -17.79 -35.94 0.73
CA THR A 87 -18.67 -36.70 1.63
C THR A 87 -17.89 -37.79 2.36
N LYS A 88 -18.46 -38.35 3.43
CA LYS A 88 -17.82 -39.43 4.20
C LYS A 88 -17.56 -40.71 3.37
N ASN A 89 -18.31 -40.92 2.31
CA ASN A 89 -18.22 -42.12 1.45
C ASN A 89 -17.41 -41.86 0.16
N CYS A 90 -16.74 -40.71 0.08
CA CYS A 90 -15.96 -40.32 -1.07
C CYS A 90 -14.56 -40.94 -1.02
N ASP A 91 -14.23 -41.73 -2.03
CA ASP A 91 -12.88 -42.26 -2.26
C ASP A 91 -12.18 -41.39 -3.29
N MET A 92 -11.33 -40.47 -2.84
CA MET A 92 -10.65 -39.50 -3.71
C MET A 92 -9.67 -40.14 -4.71
N GLU A 93 -9.26 -41.40 -4.48
CA GLU A 93 -8.38 -42.11 -5.41
C GLU A 93 -9.15 -42.70 -6.60
N LYS A 94 -10.37 -43.16 -6.35
CA LYS A 94 -11.25 -43.78 -7.36
C LYS A 94 -12.13 -42.77 -8.08
N ASP A 95 -12.64 -41.78 -7.36
CA ASP A 95 -13.54 -40.75 -7.90
C ASP A 95 -12.94 -39.36 -7.77
N LYS A 96 -12.34 -38.90 -8.89
CA LYS A 96 -11.71 -37.57 -8.97
C LYS A 96 -12.69 -36.40 -8.77
N GLY A 97 -13.99 -36.65 -8.95
CA GLY A 97 -15.04 -35.63 -8.80
C GLY A 97 -15.52 -35.44 -7.36
N CYS A 98 -15.18 -36.34 -6.45
CA CYS A 98 -15.70 -36.31 -5.07
C CYS A 98 -14.79 -35.61 -4.07
N LYS A 99 -13.92 -34.71 -4.50
CA LYS A 99 -13.06 -33.90 -3.63
C LYS A 99 -13.39 -32.42 -3.73
N ILE A 100 -13.25 -31.73 -2.61
CA ILE A 100 -13.29 -30.26 -2.54
C ILE A 100 -11.95 -29.73 -2.09
N THR A 101 -11.57 -28.58 -2.65
CA THR A 101 -10.33 -27.89 -2.29
C THR A 101 -10.69 -26.72 -1.37
N LYS A 102 -9.99 -26.60 -0.25
CA LYS A 102 -10.15 -25.50 0.68
C LYS A 102 -8.79 -24.96 1.14
N PRO A 103 -8.73 -23.72 1.62
CA PRO A 103 -7.52 -23.18 2.23
C PRO A 103 -7.01 -24.07 3.36
N ASP A 104 -5.70 -24.28 3.41
CA ASP A 104 -5.04 -25.04 4.46
C ASP A 104 -4.20 -24.15 5.36
N LYS A 105 -3.31 -23.37 4.77
CA LYS A 105 -2.53 -22.36 5.48
C LYS A 105 -2.86 -20.97 4.93
N ILE A 106 -3.11 -20.05 5.85
CA ILE A 106 -3.25 -18.64 5.58
C ILE A 106 -2.02 -17.94 6.18
N GLY A 107 -1.44 -17.01 5.45
CA GLY A 107 -0.29 -16.22 5.86
C GLY A 107 -0.46 -14.78 5.40
N GLU A 108 0.64 -14.07 5.29
CA GLU A 108 0.68 -12.69 4.82
C GLU A 108 1.43 -12.57 3.50
N GLU A 109 0.99 -11.65 2.66
CA GLU A 109 1.77 -11.10 1.55
C GLU A 109 2.17 -9.68 1.92
N LYS A 110 3.48 -9.41 1.95
CA LYS A 110 4.03 -8.09 2.20
C LYS A 110 4.50 -7.47 0.89
N THR A 111 4.07 -6.25 0.64
CA THR A 111 4.46 -5.47 -0.53
C THR A 111 5.30 -4.29 -0.08
N TYR A 112 6.49 -4.14 -0.62
CA TYR A 112 7.42 -3.05 -0.34
C TYR A 112 7.63 -2.19 -1.58
N LEU A 113 7.49 -0.88 -1.44
CA LEU A 113 7.96 0.09 -2.42
C LEU A 113 9.33 0.60 -1.95
N LEU A 114 10.36 0.36 -2.76
CA LEU A 114 11.73 0.71 -2.46
C LEU A 114 12.23 1.82 -3.39
N GLU A 115 13.19 2.61 -2.89
CA GLU A 115 13.91 3.65 -3.65
C GLU A 115 15.41 3.51 -3.42
N LYS A 116 16.20 3.76 -4.47
CA LYS A 116 17.66 3.79 -4.40
C LYS A 116 18.23 4.94 -5.24
#